data_ea6778f557ae7d2b3b586ddd05bdb986
#
_entry.id   ea6778f557ae7d2b3b586ddd05bdb986
#
_cell.length_a   1.000
_cell.length_b   1.000
_cell.length_c   1.000
_cell.angle_alpha   90.00
_cell.angle_beta   90.00
_cell.angle_gamma   90.00
#
_symmetry.space_group_name_H-M   'P 1'
#
loop_
_entity.id
_entity.type
_entity.pdbx_description
1 polymer ?
#
loop_
_entity_poly.entity_id
_entity_poly.type
_entity_poly.pdbx_seq_one_letter_code
_entity_poly.pdbx_strand_id
1 'polypeptide(L)'
;MDNFTKLYIQRCEPELAEFHFKRKRTTFVRVVNDVMQNFILEKLHGGRAYRVLFAVIPLCLPIEKTYISGGVYSYALRRFEIVRGTMAFDRWECNPKSNECIQACIESIMQFIRVHLMPFFECANCCRTALPELINLERRFNENRKASLQLAGIRDAAETDGVNLFDPVKYYMALKNGDYNFALKSRQVLERQNVYAYQDSMARGFLSPKSKLDRERAIQTLRKEIEYLQAGDTSYFHQLLLQNEAYSKENLKEIF
;
A
#
# COMPACT_ATOMS: atom_id res chain seq x y z
N MET A 1 17.88 -14.68 -12.34
CA MET A 1 16.65 -14.03 -12.81
C MET A 1 16.07 -14.90 -13.90
N ASP A 2 14.80 -15.25 -13.85
CA ASP A 2 14.14 -16.08 -14.87
C ASP A 2 13.87 -15.31 -16.17
N ASN A 3 13.50 -16.04 -17.23
CA ASN A 3 13.28 -15.47 -18.57
C ASN A 3 12.15 -14.44 -18.57
N PHE A 4 11.03 -14.72 -17.88
CA PHE A 4 9.91 -13.76 -17.78
C PHE A 4 10.37 -12.43 -17.18
N THR A 5 11.06 -12.48 -16.05
CA THR A 5 11.52 -11.26 -15.36
C THR A 5 12.49 -10.45 -16.22
N LYS A 6 13.36 -11.11 -16.98
CA LYS A 6 14.26 -10.41 -17.91
C LYS A 6 13.50 -9.68 -19.01
N LEU A 7 12.58 -10.38 -19.69
CA LEU A 7 11.77 -9.82 -20.75
C LEU A 7 10.84 -8.70 -20.26
N TYR A 8 10.25 -8.89 -19.08
CA TYR A 8 9.44 -7.86 -18.44
C TYR A 8 10.25 -6.58 -18.20
N ILE A 9 11.43 -6.69 -17.61
CA ILE A 9 12.31 -5.53 -17.37
C ILE A 9 12.69 -4.86 -18.70
N GLN A 10 13.15 -5.63 -19.67
CA GLN A 10 13.53 -5.10 -21.00
C GLN A 10 12.39 -4.35 -21.68
N ARG A 11 11.16 -4.81 -21.48
CA ARG A 11 9.96 -4.19 -22.06
C ARG A 11 9.52 -2.95 -21.29
N CYS A 12 9.58 -2.98 -19.94
CA CYS A 12 9.08 -1.90 -19.09
C CYS A 12 10.07 -0.73 -18.96
N GLU A 13 11.36 -1.03 -18.83
CA GLU A 13 12.37 -0.03 -18.42
C GLU A 13 12.45 1.19 -19.37
N PRO A 14 12.48 1.04 -20.70
CA PRO A 14 12.54 2.18 -21.60
C PRO A 14 11.29 3.08 -21.51
N GLU A 15 10.11 2.46 -21.49
CA GLU A 15 8.85 3.19 -21.44
C GLU A 15 8.67 3.93 -20.10
N LEU A 16 9.07 3.30 -19.01
CA LEU A 16 8.90 3.88 -17.66
C LEU A 16 9.95 4.93 -17.33
N ALA A 17 11.11 4.90 -18.00
CA ALA A 17 12.11 5.96 -17.89
C ALA A 17 11.56 7.31 -18.38
N GLU A 18 10.67 7.33 -19.38
CA GLU A 18 9.99 8.55 -19.86
C GLU A 18 9.11 9.19 -18.77
N PHE A 19 8.61 8.38 -17.83
CA PHE A 19 7.85 8.82 -16.66
C PHE A 19 8.72 9.02 -15.41
N HIS A 20 10.05 9.09 -15.57
CA HIS A 20 11.03 9.29 -14.50
C HIS A 20 11.10 8.17 -13.46
N PHE A 21 10.65 6.96 -13.79
CA PHE A 21 10.87 5.81 -12.92
C PHE A 21 12.31 5.32 -13.01
N LYS A 22 12.91 5.10 -11.86
CA LYS A 22 14.20 4.41 -11.73
C LYS A 22 13.96 2.97 -11.33
N ARG A 23 14.73 2.05 -11.89
CA ARG A 23 14.61 0.63 -11.59
C ARG A 23 15.54 0.21 -10.46
N LYS A 24 15.03 -0.56 -9.52
CA LYS A 24 15.81 -1.27 -8.50
C LYS A 24 15.36 -2.75 -8.46
N ARG A 25 16.16 -3.65 -9.07
CA ARG A 25 15.80 -5.06 -9.29
C ARG A 25 14.51 -5.22 -10.11
N THR A 26 13.42 -5.70 -9.51
CA THR A 26 12.08 -5.86 -10.12
C THR A 26 11.11 -4.74 -9.73
N THR A 27 11.59 -3.74 -9.05
CA THR A 27 10.81 -2.58 -8.61
C THR A 27 11.12 -1.39 -9.48
N PHE A 28 10.08 -0.69 -9.90
CA PHE A 28 10.16 0.62 -10.51
C PHE A 28 9.67 1.65 -9.49
N VAL A 29 10.44 2.71 -9.30
CA VAL A 29 10.17 3.70 -8.27
C VAL A 29 10.48 5.12 -8.77
N ARG A 30 9.61 6.07 -8.42
CA ARG A 30 9.88 7.50 -8.59
C ARG A 30 9.43 8.28 -7.34
N VAL A 31 9.99 9.44 -7.16
CA VAL A 31 9.52 10.42 -6.17
C VAL A 31 8.91 11.60 -6.93
N VAL A 32 7.69 11.96 -6.56
CA VAL A 32 6.96 13.09 -7.12
C VAL A 32 6.38 13.91 -5.98
N ASN A 33 6.70 15.19 -5.92
CA ASN A 33 6.32 16.08 -4.83
C ASN A 33 6.66 15.48 -3.45
N ASP A 34 5.65 15.18 -2.65
CA ASP A 34 5.79 14.63 -1.28
C ASP A 34 5.41 13.15 -1.16
N VAL A 35 5.37 12.43 -2.29
CA VAL A 35 5.07 10.99 -2.31
C VAL A 35 6.12 10.19 -3.10
N MET A 36 6.35 8.96 -2.66
CA MET A 36 7.03 7.92 -3.43
C MET A 36 5.99 7.03 -4.09
N GLN A 37 6.10 6.85 -5.40
CA GLN A 37 5.29 5.93 -6.19
C GLN A 37 6.15 4.75 -6.60
N ASN A 38 5.69 3.54 -6.35
CA ASN A 38 6.40 2.36 -6.80
C ASN A 38 5.46 1.27 -7.30
N PHE A 39 6.00 0.36 -8.09
CA PHE A 39 5.36 -0.92 -8.38
C PHE A 39 6.41 -2.02 -8.56
N ILE A 40 6.02 -3.24 -8.20
CA ILE A 40 6.90 -4.37 -8.01
C ILE A 40 6.30 -5.57 -8.73
N LEU A 41 7.11 -6.23 -9.56
CA LEU A 41 6.76 -7.53 -10.09
C LEU A 41 7.08 -8.61 -9.05
N GLU A 42 6.06 -9.31 -8.60
CA GLU A 42 6.18 -10.44 -7.68
C GLU A 42 5.96 -11.75 -8.45
N LYS A 43 6.88 -12.69 -8.24
CA LYS A 43 6.80 -14.04 -8.81
C LYS A 43 6.09 -14.97 -7.83
N LEU A 44 5.07 -15.67 -8.33
CA LEU A 44 4.26 -16.61 -7.56
C LEU A 44 4.42 -18.04 -8.11
N HIS A 45 4.16 -19.02 -7.27
CA HIS A 45 4.09 -20.44 -7.65
C HIS A 45 5.26 -20.94 -8.53
N GLY A 46 6.48 -20.54 -8.17
CA GLY A 46 7.68 -20.97 -8.92
C GLY A 46 7.79 -20.38 -10.34
N GLY A 47 7.04 -19.28 -10.64
CA GLY A 47 7.05 -18.63 -11.95
C GLY A 47 5.92 -19.08 -12.88
N ARG A 48 4.89 -19.73 -12.33
CA ARG A 48 3.66 -20.04 -13.08
C ARG A 48 2.63 -18.92 -13.00
N ALA A 49 2.85 -17.95 -12.12
CA ALA A 49 2.03 -16.75 -12.02
C ALA A 49 2.88 -15.56 -11.58
N TYR A 50 2.43 -14.38 -11.97
CA TYR A 50 3.06 -13.10 -11.61
C TYR A 50 2.00 -12.14 -11.12
N ARG A 51 2.36 -11.30 -10.15
CA ARG A 51 1.54 -10.25 -9.62
C ARG A 51 2.30 -8.93 -9.69
N VAL A 52 1.64 -7.87 -10.07
CA VAL A 52 2.18 -6.52 -9.94
C VAL A 52 1.52 -5.86 -8.75
N LEU A 53 2.33 -5.43 -7.81
CA LEU A 53 1.92 -4.64 -6.65
C LEU A 53 2.35 -3.20 -6.89
N PHE A 54 1.54 -2.24 -6.45
CA PHE A 54 1.86 -0.81 -6.53
C PHE A 54 1.56 -0.12 -5.20
N ALA A 55 2.25 0.98 -4.94
CA ALA A 55 2.02 1.81 -3.76
C ALA A 55 2.24 3.29 -4.07
N VAL A 56 1.54 4.13 -3.31
CA VAL A 56 1.82 5.57 -3.17
C VAL A 56 2.07 5.81 -1.69
N ILE A 57 3.28 6.20 -1.33
CA ILE A 57 3.74 6.30 0.06
C ILE A 57 4.17 7.73 0.32
N PRO A 58 3.60 8.42 1.33
CA PRO A 58 4.00 9.79 1.66
C PRO A 58 5.42 9.82 2.22
N LEU A 59 6.22 10.81 1.83
CA LEU A 59 7.59 10.96 2.35
C LEU A 59 7.62 11.26 3.86
N CYS A 60 6.52 11.76 4.42
CA CYS A 60 6.37 11.97 5.85
C CYS A 60 6.07 10.67 6.66
N LEU A 61 5.84 9.53 6.02
CA LEU A 61 5.98 8.21 6.63
C LEU A 61 7.47 7.84 6.62
N PRO A 62 8.07 7.37 7.73
CA PRO A 62 9.49 7.02 7.74
C PRO A 62 9.76 5.83 6.82
N ILE A 63 10.31 6.12 5.63
CA ILE A 63 10.58 5.13 4.59
C ILE A 63 11.99 4.56 4.78
N GLU A 64 12.08 3.27 5.05
CA GLU A 64 13.34 2.55 5.06
C GLU A 64 13.73 2.10 3.64
N LYS A 65 15.04 1.92 3.39
CA LYS A 65 15.56 1.41 2.10
C LYS A 65 14.94 0.07 1.69
N THR A 66 14.55 -0.75 2.65
CA THR A 66 13.89 -2.04 2.45
C THR A 66 12.49 -1.91 1.88
N TYR A 67 11.76 -0.82 2.16
CA TYR A 67 10.40 -0.58 1.67
C TYR A 67 10.34 -0.36 0.15
N ILE A 68 11.44 0.06 -0.47
CA ILE A 68 11.51 0.26 -1.92
C ILE A 68 11.27 -1.06 -2.68
N SER A 69 11.72 -2.18 -2.11
CA SER A 69 11.67 -3.49 -2.76
C SER A 69 10.75 -4.52 -2.07
N GLY A 70 10.05 -4.12 -1.01
CA GLY A 70 9.39 -5.05 -0.11
C GLY A 70 7.87 -5.21 -0.27
N GLY A 71 7.21 -4.47 -1.15
CA GLY A 71 5.75 -4.56 -1.30
C GLY A 71 4.95 -4.14 -0.07
N VAL A 72 5.59 -3.53 0.93
CA VAL A 72 4.94 -3.02 2.13
C VAL A 72 3.98 -1.89 1.74
N TYR A 73 2.76 -1.91 2.26
CA TYR A 73 1.70 -0.94 1.94
C TYR A 73 1.24 -0.92 0.47
N SER A 74 1.32 -2.05 -0.24
CA SER A 74 1.02 -2.10 -1.66
C SER A 74 -0.34 -2.73 -1.97
N TYR A 75 -0.85 -2.40 -3.15
CA TYR A 75 -2.09 -2.92 -3.73
C TYR A 75 -1.76 -3.75 -4.97
N ALA A 76 -2.53 -4.80 -5.23
CA ALA A 76 -2.41 -5.54 -6.48
C ALA A 76 -2.94 -4.72 -7.66
N LEU A 77 -2.20 -4.67 -8.78
CA LEU A 77 -2.56 -3.89 -9.98
C LEU A 77 -3.95 -4.29 -10.52
N ARG A 78 -4.30 -5.56 -10.49
CA ARG A 78 -5.61 -6.06 -10.90
C ARG A 78 -6.78 -5.61 -10.02
N ARG A 79 -6.55 -4.89 -8.93
CA ARG A 79 -7.63 -4.22 -8.21
C ARG A 79 -8.36 -3.16 -9.04
N PHE A 80 -7.76 -2.68 -10.12
CA PHE A 80 -8.46 -1.82 -11.08
C PHE A 80 -9.43 -2.61 -11.98
N GLU A 81 -9.21 -3.93 -12.18
CA GLU A 81 -10.08 -4.82 -12.93
C GLU A 81 -11.15 -5.40 -12.02
N ILE A 82 -12.20 -4.64 -11.76
CA ILE A 82 -13.25 -5.10 -10.87
C ILE A 82 -14.42 -5.58 -11.73
N VAL A 83 -14.47 -6.90 -11.96
CA VAL A 83 -15.56 -7.53 -12.69
C VAL A 83 -16.60 -8.04 -11.69
N ARG A 84 -17.82 -7.51 -11.78
CA ARG A 84 -18.96 -7.95 -10.98
C ARG A 84 -19.20 -9.46 -11.18
N GLY A 85 -19.27 -10.23 -10.09
CA GLY A 85 -19.57 -11.66 -10.13
C GLY A 85 -18.40 -12.61 -10.37
N THR A 86 -17.18 -12.10 -10.52
CA THR A 86 -15.97 -12.92 -10.57
C THR A 86 -15.03 -12.58 -9.42
N MET A 87 -14.41 -13.59 -8.79
CA MET A 87 -13.23 -13.33 -7.96
C MET A 87 -12.13 -12.88 -8.92
N ALA A 88 -11.84 -11.57 -8.94
CA ALA A 88 -10.72 -11.05 -9.69
C ALA A 88 -9.44 -11.69 -9.14
N PHE A 89 -8.82 -12.52 -9.94
CA PHE A 89 -7.49 -13.02 -9.63
C PHE A 89 -6.53 -11.82 -9.65
N ASP A 90 -5.80 -11.61 -8.57
CA ASP A 90 -4.85 -10.52 -8.43
C ASP A 90 -3.53 -10.77 -9.20
N ARG A 91 -3.50 -11.77 -10.08
CA ARG A 91 -2.30 -12.29 -10.74
C ARG A 91 -2.53 -12.61 -12.22
N TRP A 92 -1.46 -12.67 -12.96
CA TRP A 92 -1.38 -13.20 -14.34
C TRP A 92 -0.80 -14.61 -14.31
N GLU A 93 -1.52 -15.58 -14.83
CA GLU A 93 -1.01 -16.93 -15.03
C GLU A 93 -0.21 -16.99 -16.32
N CYS A 94 0.94 -17.66 -16.29
CA CYS A 94 1.86 -17.75 -17.41
C CYS A 94 2.50 -19.12 -17.48
N ASN A 95 2.53 -19.72 -18.68
CA ASN A 95 3.34 -20.89 -18.94
C ASN A 95 4.80 -20.48 -19.15
N PRO A 96 5.73 -20.77 -18.21
CA PRO A 96 7.11 -20.32 -18.32
C PRO A 96 7.90 -21.00 -19.45
N LYS A 97 7.35 -22.03 -20.11
CA LYS A 97 7.96 -22.75 -21.22
C LYS A 97 7.50 -22.23 -22.60
N SER A 98 6.49 -21.36 -22.65
CA SER A 98 5.98 -20.77 -23.90
C SER A 98 6.38 -19.31 -23.98
N ASN A 99 7.23 -18.97 -24.96
CA ASN A 99 7.61 -17.58 -25.20
C ASN A 99 6.40 -16.71 -25.61
N GLU A 100 5.48 -17.25 -26.38
CA GLU A 100 4.24 -16.56 -26.77
C GLU A 100 3.38 -16.21 -25.55
N CYS A 101 3.22 -17.16 -24.63
CA CYS A 101 2.49 -16.95 -23.38
C CYS A 101 3.18 -15.88 -22.52
N ILE A 102 4.51 -15.91 -22.44
CA ILE A 102 5.31 -14.91 -21.72
C ILE A 102 5.08 -13.52 -22.31
N GLN A 103 5.20 -13.37 -23.63
CA GLN A 103 5.01 -12.09 -24.32
C GLN A 103 3.58 -11.55 -24.13
N ALA A 104 2.56 -12.39 -24.35
CA ALA A 104 1.17 -12.00 -24.15
C ALA A 104 0.89 -11.54 -22.71
N CYS A 105 1.45 -12.24 -21.74
CA CYS A 105 1.32 -11.89 -20.33
C CYS A 105 1.98 -10.52 -20.03
N ILE A 106 3.19 -10.28 -20.52
CA ILE A 106 3.91 -9.01 -20.34
C ILE A 106 3.14 -7.87 -21.00
N GLU A 107 2.66 -8.03 -22.23
CA GLU A 107 1.86 -6.99 -22.91
C GLU A 107 0.55 -6.70 -22.17
N SER A 108 -0.12 -7.72 -21.63
CA SER A 108 -1.29 -7.52 -20.76
C SER A 108 -0.94 -6.69 -19.52
N ILE A 109 0.17 -7.00 -18.85
CA ILE A 109 0.63 -6.22 -17.69
C ILE A 109 0.92 -4.77 -18.11
N MET A 110 1.63 -4.57 -19.23
CA MET A 110 1.96 -3.23 -19.72
C MET A 110 0.72 -2.42 -20.06
N GLN A 111 -0.27 -3.05 -20.68
CA GLN A 111 -1.55 -2.39 -20.95
C GLN A 111 -2.25 -1.94 -19.67
N PHE A 112 -2.26 -2.77 -18.63
CA PHE A 112 -2.81 -2.38 -17.31
C PHE A 112 -2.04 -1.22 -16.68
N ILE A 113 -0.72 -1.22 -16.79
CA ILE A 113 0.11 -0.11 -16.29
C ILE A 113 -0.28 1.19 -17.02
N ARG A 114 -0.36 1.18 -18.36
CA ARG A 114 -0.70 2.37 -19.15
C ARG A 114 -2.12 2.88 -18.88
N VAL A 115 -3.10 1.96 -18.88
CA VAL A 115 -4.52 2.33 -18.83
C VAL A 115 -4.99 2.68 -17.42
N HIS A 116 -4.44 2.05 -16.39
CA HIS A 116 -4.92 2.19 -15.02
C HIS A 116 -3.90 2.78 -14.06
N LEU A 117 -2.67 2.26 -14.07
CA LEU A 117 -1.68 2.65 -13.05
C LEU A 117 -1.11 4.04 -13.32
N MET A 118 -0.73 4.34 -14.56
CA MET A 118 -0.14 5.65 -14.88
C MET A 118 -1.13 6.79 -14.65
N PRO A 119 -2.40 6.73 -15.13
CA PRO A 119 -3.39 7.76 -14.81
C PRO A 119 -3.65 7.89 -13.31
N PHE A 120 -3.69 6.77 -12.58
CA PHE A 120 -3.82 6.81 -11.11
C PHE A 120 -2.62 7.52 -10.47
N PHE A 121 -1.40 7.23 -10.87
CA PHE A 121 -0.21 7.89 -10.36
C PHE A 121 -0.15 9.38 -10.68
N GLU A 122 -0.65 9.79 -11.85
CA GLU A 122 -0.76 11.21 -12.20
C GLU A 122 -1.79 11.94 -11.30
N CYS A 123 -2.89 11.29 -10.97
CA CYS A 123 -3.86 11.82 -10.00
C CYS A 123 -3.30 11.81 -8.56
N ALA A 124 -2.66 10.70 -8.16
CA ALA A 124 -2.11 10.49 -6.81
C ALA A 124 -0.66 11.00 -6.68
N ASN A 125 -0.37 12.21 -7.15
CA ASN A 125 0.99 12.75 -7.26
C ASN A 125 1.47 13.56 -6.04
N CYS A 126 0.62 13.75 -5.04
CA CYS A 126 0.97 14.35 -3.75
C CYS A 126 0.02 13.84 -2.65
N CYS A 127 0.36 14.03 -1.38
CA CYS A 127 -0.47 13.58 -0.25
C CYS A 127 -1.91 14.06 -0.33
N ARG A 128 -2.12 15.31 -0.80
CA ARG A 128 -3.46 15.91 -0.92
C ARG A 128 -4.35 15.16 -1.89
N THR A 129 -3.83 14.78 -3.05
CA THR A 129 -4.58 14.08 -4.10
C THR A 129 -4.56 12.56 -3.91
N ALA A 130 -3.48 12.00 -3.37
CA ALA A 130 -3.33 10.56 -3.18
C ALA A 130 -4.31 9.99 -2.14
N LEU A 131 -4.55 10.68 -1.03
CA LEU A 131 -5.44 10.19 0.03
C LEU A 131 -6.86 9.88 -0.48
N PRO A 132 -7.57 10.79 -1.15
CA PRO A 132 -8.90 10.49 -1.68
C PRO A 132 -8.87 9.40 -2.77
N GLU A 133 -7.84 9.33 -3.61
CA GLU A 133 -7.71 8.29 -4.63
C GLU A 133 -7.53 6.89 -4.02
N LEU A 134 -6.71 6.76 -2.97
CA LEU A 134 -6.54 5.50 -2.24
C LEU A 134 -7.84 5.06 -1.54
N ILE A 135 -8.55 6.00 -0.91
CA ILE A 135 -9.84 5.74 -0.28
C ILE A 135 -10.86 5.27 -1.33
N ASN A 136 -10.95 5.94 -2.47
CA ASN A 136 -11.86 5.58 -3.55
C ASN A 136 -11.53 4.22 -4.16
N LEU A 137 -10.24 3.90 -4.33
CA LEU A 137 -9.80 2.59 -4.79
C LEU A 137 -10.24 1.47 -3.83
N GLU A 138 -10.08 1.67 -2.53
CA GLU A 138 -10.50 0.68 -1.53
C GLU A 138 -12.02 0.52 -1.47
N ARG A 139 -12.78 1.61 -1.50
CA ARG A 139 -14.24 1.56 -1.52
C ARG A 139 -14.76 0.77 -2.71
N ARG A 140 -14.30 1.09 -3.91
CA ARG A 140 -14.68 0.36 -5.13
C ARG A 140 -14.35 -1.12 -5.04
N PHE A 141 -13.16 -1.46 -4.55
CA PHE A 141 -12.75 -2.84 -4.36
C PHE A 141 -13.67 -3.58 -3.38
N ASN A 142 -13.99 -2.98 -2.25
CA ASN A 142 -14.83 -3.61 -1.23
C ASN A 142 -16.30 -3.72 -1.65
N GLU A 143 -16.85 -2.72 -2.36
CA GLU A 143 -18.20 -2.78 -2.94
C GLU A 143 -18.33 -3.95 -3.92
N ASN A 144 -17.34 -4.12 -4.80
CA ASN A 144 -17.33 -5.21 -5.76
C ASN A 144 -17.11 -6.57 -5.09
N ARG A 145 -16.26 -6.65 -4.06
CA ARG A 145 -16.11 -7.85 -3.24
C ARG A 145 -17.43 -8.23 -2.57
N LYS A 146 -18.13 -7.29 -1.96
CA LYS A 146 -19.46 -7.51 -1.35
C LYS A 146 -20.45 -8.04 -2.39
N ALA A 147 -20.53 -7.41 -3.56
CA ALA A 147 -21.40 -7.84 -4.65
C ALA A 147 -21.06 -9.26 -5.13
N SER A 148 -19.77 -9.59 -5.25
CA SER A 148 -19.31 -10.94 -5.65
C SER A 148 -19.63 -12.00 -4.59
N LEU A 149 -19.46 -11.69 -3.31
CA LEU A 149 -19.82 -12.60 -2.20
C LEU A 149 -21.33 -12.83 -2.12
N GLN A 150 -22.13 -11.78 -2.30
CA GLN A 150 -23.61 -11.90 -2.35
C GLN A 150 -24.08 -12.80 -3.50
N LEU A 151 -23.48 -12.64 -4.70
CA LEU A 151 -23.79 -13.51 -5.85
C LEU A 151 -23.39 -14.97 -5.61
N ALA A 152 -22.32 -15.20 -4.82
CA ALA A 152 -21.89 -16.54 -4.41
C ALA A 152 -22.69 -17.11 -3.21
N GLY A 153 -23.66 -16.37 -2.66
CA GLY A 153 -24.43 -16.78 -1.48
C GLY A 153 -23.64 -16.77 -0.17
N ILE A 154 -22.49 -16.12 -0.15
CA ILE A 154 -21.61 -16.04 1.03
C ILE A 154 -21.93 -14.74 1.79
N ARG A 155 -22.26 -14.85 3.08
CA ARG A 155 -22.42 -13.68 3.95
C ARG A 155 -21.06 -13.06 4.25
N ASP A 156 -20.87 -11.78 3.91
CA ASP A 156 -19.71 -11.01 4.36
C ASP A 156 -19.92 -10.63 5.84
N ALA A 157 -19.00 -11.08 6.71
CA ALA A 157 -19.06 -10.78 8.13
C ALA A 157 -18.56 -9.36 8.49
N ALA A 158 -18.03 -8.62 7.52
CA ALA A 158 -17.42 -7.31 7.74
C ALA A 158 -18.32 -6.18 7.23
N GLU A 159 -19.17 -5.64 8.10
CA GLU A 159 -19.74 -4.30 7.96
C GLU A 159 -18.65 -3.25 8.20
N THR A 160 -17.79 -3.02 7.22
CA THR A 160 -16.86 -1.88 7.23
C THR A 160 -17.23 -0.95 6.10
N ASP A 161 -17.06 0.36 6.30
CA ASP A 161 -17.21 1.40 5.27
C ASP A 161 -16.22 1.22 4.09
N GLY A 162 -15.58 0.08 4.04
CA GLY A 162 -14.69 -0.34 2.98
C GLY A 162 -13.32 0.34 2.97
N VAL A 163 -13.04 1.20 3.95
CA VAL A 163 -11.76 1.92 4.07
C VAL A 163 -10.93 1.29 5.19
N ASN A 164 -9.72 0.87 4.85
CA ASN A 164 -8.77 0.39 5.85
C ASN A 164 -8.20 1.59 6.64
N LEU A 165 -8.75 1.83 7.83
CA LEU A 165 -8.31 2.89 8.74
C LEU A 165 -6.98 2.57 9.47
N PHE A 166 -6.49 1.34 9.39
CA PHE A 166 -5.23 0.93 10.03
C PHE A 166 -4.00 1.21 9.18
N ASP A 167 -4.19 1.63 7.93
CA ASP A 167 -3.11 1.88 6.98
C ASP A 167 -2.34 3.14 7.39
N PRO A 168 -1.07 3.01 7.82
CA PRO A 168 -0.26 4.15 8.20
C PRO A 168 -0.03 5.13 7.05
N VAL A 169 -0.05 4.68 5.81
CA VAL A 169 0.05 5.55 4.63
C VAL A 169 -1.04 6.62 4.66
N LYS A 170 -2.30 6.20 4.82
CA LYS A 170 -3.44 7.13 4.86
C LYS A 170 -3.43 8.02 6.10
N TYR A 171 -2.99 7.49 7.24
CA TYR A 171 -2.83 8.27 8.46
C TYR A 171 -1.83 9.43 8.27
N TYR A 172 -0.64 9.14 7.75
CA TYR A 172 0.37 10.17 7.53
C TYR A 172 -0.02 11.16 6.42
N MET A 173 -0.71 10.70 5.37
CA MET A 173 -1.30 11.60 4.37
C MET A 173 -2.34 12.54 4.98
N ALA A 174 -3.22 12.02 5.84
CA ALA A 174 -4.23 12.81 6.54
C ALA A 174 -3.59 13.89 7.43
N LEU A 175 -2.58 13.53 8.23
CA LEU A 175 -1.82 14.49 9.04
C LEU A 175 -1.18 15.58 8.16
N LYS A 176 -0.53 15.18 7.05
CA LYS A 176 0.11 16.12 6.11
C LYS A 176 -0.88 17.09 5.47
N ASN A 177 -2.11 16.62 5.23
CA ASN A 177 -3.19 17.40 4.65
C ASN A 177 -3.96 18.24 5.68
N GLY A 178 -3.70 18.09 6.97
CA GLY A 178 -4.47 18.74 8.05
C GLY A 178 -5.83 18.09 8.31
N ASP A 179 -6.09 16.88 7.77
CA ASP A 179 -7.31 16.11 8.08
C ASP A 179 -7.16 15.37 9.40
N TYR A 180 -7.18 16.14 10.48
CA TYR A 180 -7.02 15.61 11.84
C TYR A 180 -8.21 14.74 12.28
N ASN A 181 -9.39 14.93 11.66
CA ASN A 181 -10.56 14.08 11.94
C ASN A 181 -10.35 12.65 11.43
N PHE A 182 -9.83 12.49 10.21
CA PHE A 182 -9.48 11.18 9.69
C PHE A 182 -8.34 10.56 10.50
N ALA A 183 -7.29 11.33 10.81
CA ALA A 183 -6.17 10.87 11.62
C ALA A 183 -6.62 10.38 13.00
N LEU A 184 -7.49 11.13 13.68
CA LEU A 184 -8.06 10.75 14.98
C LEU A 184 -8.84 9.43 14.90
N LYS A 185 -9.75 9.29 13.93
CA LYS A 185 -10.51 8.04 13.71
C LYS A 185 -9.57 6.86 13.47
N SER A 186 -8.54 7.05 12.64
CA SER A 186 -7.53 6.02 12.36
C SER A 186 -6.84 5.55 13.64
N ARG A 187 -6.38 6.47 14.49
CA ARG A 187 -5.71 6.13 15.74
C ARG A 187 -6.62 5.49 16.78
N GLN A 188 -7.86 5.95 16.90
CA GLN A 188 -8.85 5.35 17.81
C GLN A 188 -9.20 3.91 17.41
N VAL A 189 -9.31 3.64 16.11
CA VAL A 189 -9.58 2.28 15.62
C VAL A 189 -8.37 1.38 15.84
N LEU A 190 -7.16 1.87 15.56
CA LEU A 190 -5.92 1.12 15.77
C LEU A 190 -5.68 0.84 17.27
N GLU A 191 -5.94 1.80 18.16
CA GLU A 191 -5.82 1.62 19.62
C GLU A 191 -6.76 0.52 20.10
N ARG A 192 -8.05 0.57 19.73
CA ARG A 192 -9.02 -0.48 20.10
C ARG A 192 -8.58 -1.87 19.67
N GLN A 193 -8.06 -2.01 18.44
CA GLN A 193 -7.55 -3.31 17.95
C GLN A 193 -6.33 -3.77 18.72
N ASN A 194 -5.37 -2.88 18.99
CA ASN A 194 -4.18 -3.25 19.76
C ASN A 194 -4.55 -3.66 21.18
N VAL A 195 -5.49 -2.97 21.84
CA VAL A 195 -5.99 -3.33 23.16
C VAL A 195 -6.66 -4.70 23.12
N TYR A 196 -7.55 -4.94 22.16
CA TYR A 196 -8.21 -6.25 22.01
C TYR A 196 -7.20 -7.38 21.77
N ALA A 197 -6.27 -7.20 20.83
CA ALA A 197 -5.24 -8.20 20.53
C ALA A 197 -4.29 -8.44 21.71
N TYR A 198 -4.02 -7.42 22.52
CA TYR A 198 -3.24 -7.54 23.74
C TYR A 198 -3.98 -8.37 24.79
N GLN A 199 -5.25 -8.05 25.06
CA GLN A 199 -6.09 -8.77 26.02
C GLN A 199 -6.28 -10.24 25.66
N ASP A 200 -6.59 -10.54 24.38
CA ASP A 200 -6.72 -11.92 23.87
C ASP A 200 -5.41 -12.70 24.03
N SER A 201 -4.28 -12.09 23.68
CA SER A 201 -2.97 -12.73 23.81
C SER A 201 -2.56 -12.96 25.27
N MET A 202 -2.96 -12.05 26.19
CA MET A 202 -2.76 -12.23 27.64
C MET A 202 -3.61 -13.38 28.17
N ALA A 203 -4.89 -13.45 27.78
CA ALA A 203 -5.81 -14.51 28.21
C ALA A 203 -5.34 -15.90 27.76
N ARG A 204 -4.68 -15.98 26.59
CA ARG A 204 -4.12 -17.24 26.06
C ARG A 204 -2.71 -17.56 26.57
N GLY A 205 -2.09 -16.69 27.34
CA GLY A 205 -0.73 -16.90 27.86
C GLY A 205 0.38 -16.86 26.81
N PHE A 206 0.15 -16.22 25.65
CA PHE A 206 1.11 -16.21 24.52
C PHE A 206 2.17 -15.12 24.58
N LEU A 207 2.13 -14.23 25.58
CA LEU A 207 3.03 -13.09 25.64
C LEU A 207 4.24 -13.33 26.53
N SER A 208 5.43 -13.23 25.97
CA SER A 208 6.65 -13.08 26.76
C SER A 208 6.66 -11.72 27.50
N PRO A 209 7.42 -11.58 28.61
CA PRO A 209 7.54 -10.31 29.32
C PRO A 209 7.96 -9.14 28.43
N LYS A 210 8.88 -9.38 27.49
CA LYS A 210 9.34 -8.38 26.51
C LYS A 210 8.19 -7.97 25.58
N SER A 211 7.49 -8.94 24.99
CA SER A 211 6.37 -8.67 24.08
C SER A 211 5.21 -7.95 24.76
N LYS A 212 5.00 -8.22 26.06
CA LYS A 212 4.03 -7.50 26.86
C LYS A 212 4.39 -6.02 26.97
N LEU A 213 5.62 -5.72 27.38
CA LEU A 213 6.12 -4.35 27.52
C LEU A 213 6.09 -3.58 26.18
N ASP A 214 6.48 -4.21 25.09
CA ASP A 214 6.49 -3.59 23.76
C ASP A 214 5.05 -3.23 23.30
N ARG A 215 4.07 -4.11 23.56
CA ARG A 215 2.66 -3.83 23.24
C ARG A 215 2.06 -2.74 24.11
N GLU A 216 2.36 -2.75 25.42
CA GLU A 216 1.93 -1.70 26.35
C GLU A 216 2.46 -0.32 25.90
N ARG A 217 3.73 -0.22 25.53
CA ARG A 217 4.33 1.00 25.00
C ARG A 217 3.66 1.46 23.70
N ALA A 218 3.37 0.53 22.78
CA ALA A 218 2.67 0.86 21.54
C ALA A 218 1.26 1.43 21.81
N ILE A 219 0.51 0.83 22.73
CA ILE A 219 -0.82 1.32 23.12
C ILE A 219 -0.71 2.71 23.78
N GLN A 220 0.26 2.92 24.67
CA GLN A 220 0.48 4.22 25.31
C GLN A 220 0.84 5.31 24.29
N THR A 221 1.67 5.00 23.28
CA THR A 221 1.99 5.92 22.21
C THR A 221 0.75 6.32 21.41
N LEU A 222 -0.11 5.35 21.06
CA LEU A 222 -1.37 5.63 20.36
C LEU A 222 -2.30 6.53 21.18
N ARG A 223 -2.44 6.29 22.49
CA ARG A 223 -3.24 7.11 23.39
C ARG A 223 -2.74 8.55 23.46
N LYS A 224 -1.42 8.74 23.55
CA LYS A 224 -0.81 10.06 23.53
C LYS A 224 -1.06 10.80 22.23
N GLU A 225 -0.96 10.13 21.07
CA GLU A 225 -1.30 10.72 19.78
C GLU A 225 -2.79 11.11 19.71
N ILE A 226 -3.69 10.26 20.23
CA ILE A 226 -5.13 10.55 20.32
C ILE A 226 -5.38 11.80 21.17
N GLU A 227 -4.73 11.90 22.34
CA GLU A 227 -4.84 13.06 23.22
C GLU A 227 -4.42 14.36 22.53
N TYR A 228 -3.29 14.37 21.82
CA TYR A 228 -2.84 15.54 21.04
C TYR A 228 -3.84 15.90 19.93
N LEU A 229 -4.37 14.93 19.20
CA LEU A 229 -5.38 15.17 18.14
C LEU A 229 -6.68 15.73 18.73
N GLN A 230 -7.13 15.23 19.88
CA GLN A 230 -8.33 15.72 20.58
C GLN A 230 -8.15 17.12 21.17
N ALA A 231 -6.96 17.42 21.66
CA ALA A 231 -6.60 18.74 22.17
C ALA A 231 -6.37 19.80 21.07
N GLY A 232 -6.30 19.37 19.79
CA GLY A 232 -5.95 20.27 18.68
C GLY A 232 -4.48 20.72 18.70
N ASP A 233 -3.62 20.02 19.46
CA ASP A 233 -2.18 20.30 19.49
C ASP A 233 -1.52 19.67 18.25
N THR A 234 -1.38 20.47 17.20
CA THR A 234 -0.78 20.08 15.93
C THR A 234 0.74 20.22 15.89
N SER A 235 1.34 20.89 16.88
CA SER A 235 2.78 21.17 16.91
C SER A 235 3.62 19.89 16.96
N TYR A 236 3.19 18.92 17.75
CA TYR A 236 3.81 17.60 17.83
C TYR A 236 3.85 16.90 16.46
N PHE A 237 2.72 16.89 15.75
CA PHE A 237 2.62 16.25 14.43
C PHE A 237 3.42 16.97 13.38
N HIS A 238 3.46 18.31 13.41
CA HIS A 238 4.27 19.07 12.48
C HIS A 238 5.76 18.69 12.59
N GLN A 239 6.30 18.63 13.81
CA GLN A 239 7.68 18.20 14.03
C GLN A 239 7.92 16.76 13.60
N LEU A 240 7.00 15.84 13.93
CA LEU A 240 7.07 14.43 13.53
C LEU A 240 7.13 14.27 12.00
N LEU A 241 6.26 14.97 11.27
CA LEU A 241 6.22 14.91 9.81
C LEU A 241 7.52 15.43 9.19
N LEU A 242 8.09 16.52 9.69
CA LEU A 242 9.37 17.08 9.22
C LEU A 242 10.53 16.09 9.45
N GLN A 243 10.62 15.50 10.64
CA GLN A 243 11.67 14.52 10.96
C GLN A 243 11.57 13.28 10.06
N ASN A 244 10.37 12.74 9.88
CA ASN A 244 10.13 11.58 9.04
C ASN A 244 10.44 11.86 7.56
N GLU A 245 10.08 13.05 7.08
CA GLU A 245 10.36 13.45 5.70
C GLU A 245 11.87 13.59 5.45
N ALA A 246 12.61 14.16 6.39
CA ALA A 246 14.07 14.25 6.32
C ALA A 246 14.70 12.85 6.31
N TYR A 247 14.24 11.96 7.19
CA TYR A 247 14.68 10.56 7.24
C TYR A 247 14.42 9.82 5.93
N SER A 248 13.21 9.96 5.38
CA SER A 248 12.83 9.33 4.11
C SER A 248 13.67 9.84 2.94
N LYS A 249 13.89 11.15 2.83
CA LYS A 249 14.74 11.77 1.80
C LYS A 249 16.17 11.23 1.86
N GLU A 250 16.77 11.12 3.05
CA GLU A 250 18.11 10.55 3.20
C GLU A 250 18.17 9.09 2.74
N ASN A 251 17.18 8.27 3.07
CA ASN A 251 17.12 6.87 2.66
C ASN A 251 16.83 6.69 1.15
N LEU A 252 16.19 7.65 0.53
CA LEU A 252 15.81 7.63 -0.89
C LEU A 252 16.74 8.46 -1.78
N LYS A 253 17.84 9.00 -1.27
CA LYS A 253 18.73 9.92 -2.02
C LYS A 253 19.24 9.37 -3.36
N GLU A 254 19.31 8.06 -3.52
CA GLU A 254 19.70 7.42 -4.80
C GLU A 254 18.56 7.46 -5.85
N ILE A 255 17.33 7.83 -5.44
CA ILE A 255 16.13 7.87 -6.26
C ILE A 255 15.77 9.31 -6.65
N PHE A 256 16.15 10.28 -5.85
CA PHE A 256 16.01 11.72 -6.15
C PHE A 256 16.87 12.17 -7.30
#